data_4b1b10ccef4a0b449dc9f3d621b31727
#
_entry.id   4b1b10ccef4a0b449dc9f3d621b31727
#
_cell.length_a   1.000
_cell.length_b   1.000
_cell.length_c   1.000
_cell.angle_alpha   90.00
_cell.angle_beta   90.00
_cell.angle_gamma   90.00
#
_symmetry.space_group_name_H-M   'P 1'
#
loop_
_entity.id
_entity.type
_entity.pdbx_description
1 polymer ?
#
loop_
_entity_poly.entity_id
_entity_poly.type
_entity_poly.pdbx_seq_one_letter_code
_entity_poly.pdbx_strand_id
1 'polypeptide(L)'
;MAAVVLAACGNRKTSVVITGDIQDGGNRMLRLALVTTDGLSYIDSTNLKNGHFEFKISSDNELVKERENAPMMFQLFLSDNNSLATMAKKGEKLKITAAAEDLTKTYHVSGGEEAVLMQQLDSALTVFVTEANKLYEVYQKNVGNDSIRADIEVHYMKLVTGHRKYLEDFIAAHPDNMACYIAFYQSYNRRNFFDLNNDLDVLKQINANMSKAYPESEYVKTMIHIVEMVESRP
;
A
#
# COMPACT_ATOMS: atom_id res chain seq x y z
N MET A 1 56.96 15.95 -2.38
CA MET A 1 55.82 15.54 -3.23
C MET A 1 54.74 15.03 -2.32
N ALA A 2 53.69 15.81 -2.13
CA ALA A 2 52.54 15.41 -1.31
C ALA A 2 51.49 14.78 -2.26
N ALA A 3 51.17 13.52 -2.04
CA ALA A 3 50.12 12.84 -2.79
C ALA A 3 48.76 13.26 -2.24
N VAL A 4 48.01 14.00 -3.04
CA VAL A 4 46.59 14.32 -2.75
C VAL A 4 45.80 13.07 -3.11
N VAL A 5 45.35 12.35 -2.10
CA VAL A 5 44.35 11.28 -2.27
C VAL A 5 42.99 11.97 -2.47
N LEU A 6 42.58 12.11 -3.71
CA LEU A 6 41.21 12.46 -4.07
C LEU A 6 40.32 11.26 -3.69
N ALA A 7 39.66 11.35 -2.54
CA ALA A 7 38.53 10.48 -2.21
C ALA A 7 37.44 10.76 -3.24
N ALA A 8 37.33 9.92 -4.25
CA ALA A 8 36.17 9.89 -5.13
C ALA A 8 34.93 9.45 -4.29
N CYS A 9 34.25 10.43 -3.68
CA CYS A 9 32.87 10.25 -3.28
C CYS A 9 32.04 10.02 -4.55
N GLY A 10 31.98 8.78 -4.98
CA GLY A 10 31.06 8.37 -6.04
C GLY A 10 29.67 8.84 -5.64
N ASN A 11 29.13 9.78 -6.39
CA ASN A 11 27.79 10.30 -6.23
C ASN A 11 26.83 9.16 -6.58
N ARG A 12 26.56 8.25 -5.61
CA ARG A 12 25.56 7.19 -5.77
C ARG A 12 24.25 7.89 -6.08
N LYS A 13 23.77 7.75 -7.31
CA LYS A 13 22.47 8.32 -7.70
C LYS A 13 21.42 7.72 -6.78
N THR A 14 20.78 8.54 -5.99
CA THR A 14 19.66 8.12 -5.14
C THR A 14 18.45 7.86 -6.02
N SER A 15 17.87 6.68 -5.91
CA SER A 15 16.70 6.29 -6.68
C SER A 15 15.41 6.76 -6.03
N VAL A 16 15.24 6.50 -4.72
CA VAL A 16 14.07 6.90 -3.94
C VAL A 16 14.54 7.45 -2.61
N VAL A 17 13.88 8.49 -2.12
CA VAL A 17 14.07 9.01 -0.76
C VAL A 17 12.77 8.88 0.00
N ILE A 18 12.80 8.28 1.18
CA ILE A 18 11.64 8.22 2.08
C ILE A 18 12.08 8.83 3.41
N THR A 19 11.49 9.98 3.74
CA THR A 19 11.78 10.70 4.99
C THR A 19 10.52 10.84 5.81
N GLY A 20 10.66 11.12 7.09
CA GLY A 20 9.48 11.45 7.88
C GLY A 20 9.71 11.50 9.37
N ASP A 21 8.57 11.64 10.05
CA ASP A 21 8.51 11.79 11.49
C ASP A 21 7.44 10.84 12.04
N ILE A 22 7.81 10.01 13.02
CA ILE A 22 6.90 9.14 13.75
C ILE A 22 6.74 9.71 15.15
N GLN A 23 5.58 10.34 15.39
CA GLN A 23 5.21 10.85 16.70
C GLN A 23 5.28 9.71 17.73
N ASP A 24 5.85 9.97 18.90
CA ASP A 24 6.07 8.99 19.97
C ASP A 24 6.92 7.77 19.53
N GLY A 25 7.62 7.90 18.40
CA GLY A 25 8.57 6.92 17.87
C GLY A 25 9.82 6.75 18.71
N GLY A 26 10.27 7.82 19.37
CA GLY A 26 11.50 7.82 20.18
C GLY A 26 12.73 7.49 19.34
N ASN A 27 13.51 6.52 19.80
CA ASN A 27 14.72 6.01 19.14
C ASN A 27 14.57 4.56 18.69
N ARG A 28 13.32 4.10 18.44
CA ARG A 28 13.06 2.73 17.98
C ARG A 28 13.66 2.48 16.61
N MET A 29 13.95 1.22 16.31
CA MET A 29 14.41 0.81 14.99
C MET A 29 13.22 0.80 14.02
N LEU A 30 13.39 1.45 12.87
CA LEU A 30 12.50 1.38 11.72
C LEU A 30 13.18 0.57 10.62
N ARG A 31 12.50 -0.44 10.10
CA ARG A 31 13.00 -1.29 9.02
C ARG A 31 12.25 -0.95 7.73
N LEU A 32 12.96 -1.00 6.60
CA LEU A 32 12.40 -0.81 5.27
C LEU A 32 12.57 -2.09 4.46
N ALA A 33 11.48 -2.55 3.86
CA ALA A 33 11.49 -3.65 2.91
C ALA A 33 10.86 -3.23 1.58
N LEU A 34 11.29 -3.88 0.49
CA LEU A 34 10.61 -3.88 -0.78
C LEU A 34 9.66 -5.09 -0.81
N VAL A 35 8.42 -4.86 -1.18
CA VAL A 35 7.48 -5.94 -1.51
C VAL A 35 7.80 -6.42 -2.92
N THR A 36 8.04 -7.70 -3.09
CA THR A 36 8.30 -8.33 -4.38
C THR A 36 7.25 -9.40 -4.66
N THR A 37 7.26 -9.98 -5.84
CA THR A 37 6.36 -11.11 -6.18
C THR A 37 6.63 -12.35 -5.32
N ASP A 38 7.87 -12.48 -4.81
CA ASP A 38 8.30 -13.61 -3.97
C ASP A 38 8.14 -13.33 -2.46
N GLY A 39 7.74 -12.10 -2.09
CA GLY A 39 7.53 -11.69 -0.70
C GLY A 39 8.29 -10.41 -0.32
N LEU A 40 8.70 -10.32 0.95
CA LEU A 40 9.37 -9.14 1.49
C LEU A 40 10.89 -9.27 1.40
N SER A 41 11.55 -8.30 0.79
CA SER A 41 13.01 -8.18 0.74
C SER A 41 13.47 -6.95 1.51
N TYR A 42 14.13 -7.15 2.65
CA TYR A 42 14.64 -6.04 3.47
C TYR A 42 15.74 -5.28 2.75
N ILE A 43 15.60 -3.94 2.68
CA ILE A 43 16.52 -3.02 2.00
C ILE A 43 17.45 -2.35 3.01
N ASP A 44 16.88 -1.82 4.10
CA ASP A 44 17.60 -0.96 5.03
C ASP A 44 16.92 -0.93 6.41
N SER A 45 17.63 -0.41 7.40
CA SER A 45 17.07 -0.11 8.72
C SER A 45 17.75 1.11 9.32
N THR A 46 17.02 1.89 10.10
CA THR A 46 17.54 3.04 10.83
C THR A 46 16.94 3.13 12.22
N ASN A 47 17.71 3.64 13.17
CA ASN A 47 17.11 4.05 14.44
C ASN A 47 16.53 5.45 14.28
N LEU A 48 15.28 5.63 14.70
CA LEU A 48 14.65 6.94 14.77
C LEU A 48 15.49 7.88 15.64
N LYS A 49 15.55 9.14 15.25
CA LYS A 49 16.19 10.19 16.04
C LYS A 49 15.10 11.16 16.52
N ASN A 50 14.62 10.95 17.75
CA ASN A 50 13.44 11.64 18.26
C ASN A 50 12.22 11.53 17.32
N GLY A 51 12.00 10.34 16.77
CA GLY A 51 10.93 10.05 15.81
C GLY A 51 11.28 10.31 14.35
N HIS A 52 12.35 11.07 14.05
CA HIS A 52 12.76 11.36 12.66
C HIS A 52 13.50 10.22 12.01
N PHE A 53 13.26 10.00 10.69
CA PHE A 53 13.96 9.03 9.87
C PHE A 53 14.21 9.50 8.44
N GLU A 54 15.23 8.91 7.81
CA GLU A 54 15.53 9.07 6.39
C GLU A 54 16.07 7.76 5.83
N PHE A 55 15.47 7.29 4.72
CA PHE A 55 15.99 6.23 3.87
C PHE A 55 16.36 6.81 2.50
N LYS A 56 17.57 6.53 2.04
CA LYS A 56 18.09 6.88 0.70
C LYS A 56 18.40 5.60 -0.05
N ILE A 57 17.48 5.17 -0.88
CA ILE A 57 17.63 3.94 -1.66
C ILE A 57 18.47 4.27 -2.91
N SER A 58 19.63 3.60 -3.06
CA SER A 58 20.50 3.78 -4.20
C SER A 58 19.91 3.18 -5.47
N SER A 59 20.14 3.82 -6.62
CA SER A 59 19.81 3.25 -7.93
C SER A 59 20.63 1.98 -8.26
N ASP A 60 21.77 1.78 -7.55
CA ASP A 60 22.61 0.61 -7.72
C ASP A 60 22.19 -0.56 -6.80
N ASN A 61 21.14 -0.38 -5.97
CA ASN A 61 20.61 -1.45 -5.14
C ASN A 61 20.03 -2.55 -6.05
N GLU A 62 20.47 -3.79 -5.85
CA GLU A 62 20.10 -4.95 -6.66
C GLU A 62 18.60 -5.16 -6.82
N LEU A 63 17.82 -4.84 -5.79
CA LEU A 63 16.37 -4.97 -5.77
C LEU A 63 15.66 -3.85 -6.55
N VAL A 64 16.34 -2.74 -6.82
CA VAL A 64 15.77 -1.51 -7.40
C VAL A 64 16.31 -1.23 -8.79
N LYS A 65 17.57 -1.61 -9.07
CA LYS A 65 18.28 -1.23 -10.31
C LYS A 65 17.56 -1.65 -11.59
N GLU A 66 16.99 -2.85 -11.61
CA GLU A 66 16.32 -3.44 -12.77
C GLU A 66 14.84 -3.06 -12.89
N ARG A 67 14.30 -2.38 -11.86
CA ARG A 67 12.92 -1.91 -11.88
C ARG A 67 12.89 -0.55 -12.56
N GLU A 68 12.53 -0.52 -13.84
CA GLU A 68 12.42 0.71 -14.61
C GLU A 68 11.34 1.64 -14.03
N ASN A 69 10.66 2.44 -14.79
CA ASN A 69 9.77 3.51 -14.32
C ASN A 69 8.50 3.07 -13.56
N ALA A 70 8.33 1.78 -13.27
CA ALA A 70 7.17 1.29 -12.53
C ALA A 70 7.27 1.63 -11.03
N PRO A 71 6.15 1.94 -10.38
CA PRO A 71 6.10 2.12 -8.94
C PRO A 71 6.55 0.87 -8.20
N MET A 72 7.32 1.07 -7.16
CA MET A 72 7.81 0.02 -6.25
C MET A 72 7.04 0.12 -4.94
N MET A 73 6.58 -1.01 -4.42
CA MET A 73 5.91 -1.05 -3.13
C MET A 73 6.92 -1.26 -2.01
N PHE A 74 6.97 -0.32 -1.09
CA PHE A 74 7.80 -0.36 0.10
C PHE A 74 6.94 -0.61 1.33
N GLN A 75 7.51 -1.28 2.32
CA GLN A 75 6.88 -1.46 3.63
C GLN A 75 7.84 -1.04 4.73
N LEU A 76 7.37 -0.12 5.58
CA LEU A 76 8.07 0.37 6.75
C LEU A 76 7.54 -0.37 7.98
N PHE A 77 8.44 -0.92 8.79
CA PHE A 77 8.08 -1.68 10.00
C PHE A 77 8.64 -1.01 11.24
N LEU A 78 7.76 -0.57 12.12
CA LEU A 78 8.15 -0.18 13.48
C LEU A 78 8.17 -1.40 14.41
N SER A 79 7.36 -2.41 14.11
CA SER A 79 7.36 -3.76 14.66
C SER A 79 6.70 -4.72 13.66
N ASP A 80 6.69 -6.02 13.93
CA ASP A 80 6.07 -7.01 13.04
C ASP A 80 4.54 -6.82 12.90
N ASN A 81 3.90 -6.23 13.91
CA ASN A 81 2.46 -5.95 13.92
C ASN A 81 2.12 -4.47 13.68
N ASN A 82 3.11 -3.61 13.42
CA ASN A 82 2.90 -2.19 13.19
C ASN A 82 3.77 -1.74 12.03
N SER A 83 3.18 -1.71 10.86
CA SER A 83 3.84 -1.40 9.60
C SER A 83 2.96 -0.51 8.73
N LEU A 84 3.57 0.08 7.72
CA LEU A 84 2.94 0.96 6.74
C LEU A 84 3.45 0.58 5.35
N ALA A 85 2.55 0.34 4.41
CA ALA A 85 2.88 0.18 3.00
C ALA A 85 2.76 1.52 2.26
N THR A 86 3.64 1.75 1.29
CA THR A 86 3.60 2.92 0.40
C THR A 86 4.23 2.57 -0.95
N MET A 87 3.97 3.38 -1.98
CA MET A 87 4.59 3.21 -3.29
C MET A 87 5.41 4.43 -3.68
N ALA A 88 6.50 4.20 -4.41
CA ALA A 88 7.30 5.26 -5.01
C ALA A 88 7.92 4.82 -6.33
N LYS A 89 8.08 5.77 -7.26
CA LYS A 89 8.85 5.64 -8.49
C LYS A 89 10.29 6.10 -8.29
N LYS A 90 11.19 5.67 -9.16
CA LYS A 90 12.54 6.22 -9.21
C LYS A 90 12.52 7.74 -9.39
N GLY A 91 13.33 8.42 -8.59
CA GLY A 91 13.43 9.89 -8.56
C GLY A 91 12.50 10.56 -7.55
N GLU A 92 11.52 9.85 -6.98
CA GLU A 92 10.58 10.43 -6.03
C GLU A 92 11.17 10.58 -4.62
N LYS A 93 10.61 11.55 -3.92
CA LYS A 93 10.92 11.86 -2.52
C LYS A 93 9.62 11.89 -1.74
N LEU A 94 9.41 10.87 -0.92
CA LEU A 94 8.25 10.80 -0.04
C LEU A 94 8.56 11.44 1.31
N LYS A 95 7.59 12.17 1.83
CA LYS A 95 7.58 12.60 3.21
C LYS A 95 6.39 11.97 3.92
N ILE A 96 6.66 11.21 4.98
CA ILE A 96 5.66 10.47 5.77
C ILE A 96 5.65 11.00 7.19
N THR A 97 4.47 11.28 7.72
CA THR A 97 4.25 11.50 9.15
C THR A 97 3.25 10.47 9.67
N ALA A 98 3.49 9.92 10.85
CA ALA A 98 2.61 8.92 11.47
C ALA A 98 2.74 8.97 12.99
N ALA A 99 1.82 8.33 13.71
CA ALA A 99 1.97 8.07 15.14
C ALA A 99 2.40 6.61 15.37
N ALA A 100 3.28 6.42 16.34
CA ALA A 100 3.85 5.13 16.66
C ALA A 100 2.87 4.11 17.27
N GLU A 101 1.68 4.54 17.62
CA GLU A 101 0.59 3.68 18.09
C GLU A 101 0.08 2.79 16.94
N ASP A 102 -0.19 3.38 15.77
CA ASP A 102 -0.67 2.66 14.59
C ASP A 102 -0.27 3.44 13.33
N LEU A 103 0.79 2.98 12.66
CA LEU A 103 1.32 3.65 11.50
C LEU A 103 0.27 3.78 10.39
N THR A 104 -0.42 2.68 10.08
CA THR A 104 -1.38 2.64 8.95
C THR A 104 -2.59 3.54 9.16
N LYS A 105 -3.10 3.66 10.39
CA LYS A 105 -4.27 4.50 10.66
C LYS A 105 -3.95 5.98 10.75
N THR A 106 -2.69 6.33 11.04
CA THR A 106 -2.33 7.71 11.40
C THR A 106 -1.42 8.41 10.40
N TYR A 107 -0.96 7.67 9.35
CA TYR A 107 0.00 8.27 8.44
C TYR A 107 -0.61 9.29 7.49
N HIS A 108 0.24 10.25 7.14
CA HIS A 108 0.07 11.15 6.00
C HIS A 108 1.31 11.09 5.14
N VAL A 109 1.12 11.06 3.82
CA VAL A 109 2.21 11.02 2.85
C VAL A 109 2.08 12.12 1.82
N SER A 110 3.23 12.59 1.34
CA SER A 110 3.33 13.52 0.21
C SER A 110 4.56 13.20 -0.62
N GLY A 111 4.59 13.65 -1.89
CA GLY A 111 5.74 13.57 -2.78
C GLY A 111 5.67 12.50 -3.87
N GLY A 112 4.67 11.62 -3.87
CA GLY A 112 4.41 10.63 -4.92
C GLY A 112 2.91 10.45 -5.11
N GLU A 113 2.46 10.33 -6.35
CA GLU A 113 1.03 10.18 -6.66
C GLU A 113 0.49 8.85 -6.13
N GLU A 114 1.19 7.75 -6.40
CA GLU A 114 0.82 6.42 -5.94
C GLU A 114 0.72 6.34 -4.42
N ALA A 115 1.67 6.98 -3.72
CA ALA A 115 1.67 7.03 -2.26
C ALA A 115 0.44 7.76 -1.72
N VAL A 116 0.09 8.89 -2.32
CA VAL A 116 -1.08 9.70 -1.93
C VAL A 116 -2.38 8.92 -2.20
N LEU A 117 -2.48 8.24 -3.34
CA LEU A 117 -3.65 7.43 -3.69
C LEU A 117 -3.79 6.19 -2.78
N MET A 118 -2.67 5.55 -2.39
CA MET A 118 -2.70 4.50 -1.38
C MET A 118 -3.23 5.02 -0.04
N GLN A 119 -2.76 6.19 0.41
CA GLN A 119 -3.28 6.80 1.64
C GLN A 119 -4.78 7.08 1.57
N GLN A 120 -5.30 7.52 0.43
CA GLN A 120 -6.74 7.71 0.25
C GLN A 120 -7.52 6.40 0.41
N LEU A 121 -7.02 5.30 -0.17
CA LEU A 121 -7.62 3.98 -0.03
C LEU A 121 -7.60 3.49 1.43
N ASP A 122 -6.47 3.64 2.13
CA ASP A 122 -6.33 3.25 3.53
C ASP A 122 -7.23 4.10 4.45
N SER A 123 -7.35 5.39 4.16
CA SER A 123 -8.25 6.29 4.88
C SER A 123 -9.72 5.89 4.70
N ALA A 124 -10.12 5.59 3.47
CA ALA A 124 -11.48 5.13 3.17
C ALA A 124 -11.79 3.78 3.86
N LEU A 125 -10.83 2.85 3.84
CA LEU A 125 -10.97 1.58 4.55
C LEU A 125 -11.07 1.79 6.07
N THR A 126 -10.28 2.70 6.63
CA THR A 126 -10.33 3.03 8.07
C THR A 126 -11.70 3.56 8.48
N VAL A 127 -12.30 4.42 7.66
CA VAL A 127 -13.69 4.90 7.88
C VAL A 127 -14.68 3.73 7.83
N PHE A 128 -14.58 2.89 6.79
CA PHE A 128 -15.41 1.70 6.66
C PHE A 128 -15.30 0.78 7.89
N VAL A 129 -14.08 0.45 8.31
CA VAL A 129 -13.81 -0.44 9.47
C VAL A 129 -14.38 0.16 10.75
N THR A 130 -14.25 1.46 10.94
CA THR A 130 -14.78 2.16 12.12
C THR A 130 -16.31 2.03 12.19
N GLU A 131 -17.01 2.26 11.08
CA GLU A 131 -18.47 2.14 11.05
C GLU A 131 -18.93 0.68 11.15
N ALA A 132 -18.23 -0.25 10.49
CA ALA A 132 -18.53 -1.67 10.61
C ALA A 132 -18.39 -2.19 12.05
N ASN A 133 -17.35 -1.75 12.77
CA ASN A 133 -17.15 -2.12 14.17
C ASN A 133 -18.26 -1.54 15.07
N LYS A 134 -18.71 -0.30 14.86
CA LYS A 134 -19.85 0.27 15.59
C LYS A 134 -21.13 -0.56 15.38
N LEU A 135 -21.45 -0.94 14.14
CA LEU A 135 -22.58 -1.80 13.83
C LEU A 135 -22.45 -3.17 14.53
N TYR A 136 -21.24 -3.76 14.51
CA TYR A 136 -20.98 -5.02 15.18
C TYR A 136 -21.19 -4.94 16.70
N GLU A 137 -20.74 -3.88 17.36
CA GLU A 137 -20.97 -3.66 18.80
C GLU A 137 -22.46 -3.60 19.15
N VAL A 138 -23.25 -2.86 18.32
CA VAL A 138 -24.70 -2.77 18.53
C VAL A 138 -25.36 -4.14 18.30
N TYR A 139 -24.93 -4.88 17.28
CA TYR A 139 -25.39 -6.23 17.00
C TYR A 139 -25.17 -7.19 18.18
N GLN A 140 -23.97 -7.15 18.77
CA GLN A 140 -23.63 -7.99 19.94
C GLN A 140 -24.45 -7.64 21.19
N LYS A 141 -24.77 -6.38 21.40
CA LYS A 141 -25.61 -5.94 22.54
C LYS A 141 -27.09 -6.33 22.41
N ASN A 142 -27.53 -6.76 21.22
CA ASN A 142 -28.94 -7.06 20.90
C ASN A 142 -29.16 -8.53 20.49
N VAL A 143 -28.46 -9.48 21.12
CA VAL A 143 -28.52 -10.92 20.77
C VAL A 143 -29.93 -11.52 20.83
N GLY A 144 -30.85 -11.01 21.63
CA GLY A 144 -32.23 -11.48 21.75
C GLY A 144 -33.24 -10.67 20.94
N ASN A 145 -32.82 -9.71 20.10
CA ASN A 145 -33.73 -8.83 19.37
C ASN A 145 -33.53 -8.95 17.85
N ASP A 146 -34.27 -9.87 17.23
CA ASP A 146 -34.15 -10.19 15.80
C ASP A 146 -34.47 -8.98 14.90
N SER A 147 -35.39 -8.09 15.27
CA SER A 147 -35.71 -6.90 14.48
C SER A 147 -34.53 -5.93 14.41
N ILE A 148 -33.90 -5.62 15.55
CA ILE A 148 -32.73 -4.74 15.60
C ILE A 148 -31.56 -5.36 14.82
N ARG A 149 -31.34 -6.66 14.95
CA ARG A 149 -30.29 -7.37 14.25
C ARG A 149 -30.49 -7.34 12.74
N ALA A 150 -31.72 -7.54 12.26
CA ALA A 150 -32.06 -7.43 10.84
C ALA A 150 -31.80 -6.02 10.29
N ASP A 151 -32.17 -4.97 11.05
CA ASP A 151 -31.88 -3.59 10.67
C ASP A 151 -30.37 -3.31 10.58
N ILE A 152 -29.57 -3.85 11.52
CA ILE A 152 -28.12 -3.72 11.50
C ILE A 152 -27.51 -4.43 10.28
N GLU A 153 -28.00 -5.62 9.93
CA GLU A 153 -27.56 -6.34 8.73
C GLU A 153 -27.81 -5.53 7.45
N VAL A 154 -28.98 -4.90 7.34
CA VAL A 154 -29.30 -3.99 6.22
C VAL A 154 -28.35 -2.80 6.17
N HIS A 155 -28.03 -2.18 7.31
CA HIS A 155 -27.06 -1.08 7.36
C HIS A 155 -25.64 -1.53 7.01
N TYR A 156 -25.22 -2.70 7.49
CA TYR A 156 -23.94 -3.27 7.13
C TYR A 156 -23.83 -3.55 5.63
N MET A 157 -24.86 -4.12 5.01
CA MET A 157 -24.87 -4.36 3.57
C MET A 157 -24.80 -3.06 2.75
N LYS A 158 -25.46 -1.99 3.20
CA LYS A 158 -25.34 -0.65 2.59
C LYS A 158 -23.91 -0.10 2.72
N LEU A 159 -23.27 -0.30 3.87
CA LEU A 159 -21.89 0.13 4.10
C LEU A 159 -20.93 -0.61 3.16
N VAL A 160 -21.06 -1.94 3.03
CA VAL A 160 -20.26 -2.76 2.13
C VAL A 160 -20.45 -2.34 0.66
N THR A 161 -21.70 -2.17 0.23
CA THR A 161 -22.01 -1.75 -1.14
C THR A 161 -21.48 -0.35 -1.44
N GLY A 162 -21.58 0.56 -0.47
CA GLY A 162 -21.07 1.93 -0.60
C GLY A 162 -19.54 1.97 -0.72
N HIS A 163 -18.85 1.17 0.08
CA HIS A 163 -17.39 1.08 0.01
C HIS A 163 -16.92 0.42 -1.30
N ARG A 164 -17.58 -0.66 -1.75
CA ARG A 164 -17.31 -1.26 -3.04
C ARG A 164 -17.48 -0.25 -4.19
N LYS A 165 -18.58 0.52 -4.16
CA LYS A 165 -18.80 1.59 -5.16
C LYS A 165 -17.69 2.63 -5.15
N TYR A 166 -17.22 3.03 -3.97
CA TYR A 166 -16.06 3.92 -3.85
C TYR A 166 -14.81 3.33 -4.53
N LEU A 167 -14.53 2.03 -4.34
CA LEU A 167 -13.39 1.36 -4.98
C LEU A 167 -13.55 1.28 -6.51
N GLU A 168 -14.77 1.02 -7.01
CA GLU A 168 -15.07 1.03 -8.45
C GLU A 168 -14.82 2.42 -9.06
N ASP A 169 -15.30 3.47 -8.39
CA ASP A 169 -15.10 4.86 -8.82
C ASP A 169 -13.63 5.27 -8.78
N PHE A 170 -12.89 4.82 -7.75
CA PHE A 170 -11.46 5.03 -7.64
C PHE A 170 -10.70 4.38 -8.81
N ILE A 171 -10.96 3.13 -9.14
CA ILE A 171 -10.35 2.41 -10.26
C ILE A 171 -10.64 3.11 -11.58
N ALA A 172 -11.87 3.57 -11.77
CA ALA A 172 -12.27 4.29 -12.98
C ALA A 172 -11.61 5.67 -13.10
N ALA A 173 -11.37 6.35 -11.99
CA ALA A 173 -10.74 7.68 -11.95
C ALA A 173 -9.21 7.63 -12.15
N HIS A 174 -8.55 6.51 -11.84
CA HIS A 174 -7.09 6.37 -11.84
C HIS A 174 -6.59 5.20 -12.70
N PRO A 175 -7.01 5.09 -13.99
CA PRO A 175 -6.87 3.86 -14.79
C PRO A 175 -5.43 3.41 -15.05
N ASP A 176 -4.44 4.31 -14.93
CA ASP A 176 -3.01 4.06 -15.15
C ASP A 176 -2.18 4.07 -13.85
N ASN A 177 -2.83 3.98 -12.69
CA ASN A 177 -2.17 4.02 -11.39
C ASN A 177 -2.15 2.64 -10.71
N MET A 178 -0.97 2.23 -10.21
CA MET A 178 -0.77 0.93 -9.55
C MET A 178 -1.62 0.75 -8.28
N ALA A 179 -2.10 1.83 -7.66
CA ALA A 179 -3.03 1.77 -6.53
C ALA A 179 -4.37 1.10 -6.89
N CYS A 180 -4.72 0.96 -8.19
CA CYS A 180 -5.88 0.19 -8.63
C CYS A 180 -5.81 -1.29 -8.22
N TYR A 181 -4.62 -1.90 -8.18
CA TYR A 181 -4.47 -3.26 -7.66
C TYR A 181 -4.76 -3.31 -6.16
N ILE A 182 -4.32 -2.29 -5.39
CA ILE A 182 -4.62 -2.20 -3.96
C ILE A 182 -6.13 -2.06 -3.75
N ALA A 183 -6.80 -1.23 -4.54
CA ALA A 183 -8.26 -1.07 -4.50
C ALA A 183 -8.99 -2.39 -4.79
N PHE A 184 -8.56 -3.14 -5.83
CA PHE A 184 -9.16 -4.42 -6.20
C PHE A 184 -9.00 -5.50 -5.11
N TYR A 185 -7.81 -5.59 -4.49
CA TYR A 185 -7.53 -6.59 -3.45
C TYR A 185 -7.87 -6.14 -2.03
N GLN A 186 -8.48 -4.96 -1.86
CA GLN A 186 -8.86 -4.48 -0.54
C GLN A 186 -9.89 -5.41 0.10
N SER A 187 -9.72 -5.70 1.38
CA SER A 187 -10.54 -6.66 2.11
C SER A 187 -10.81 -6.23 3.54
N TYR A 188 -11.88 -6.77 4.14
CA TYR A 188 -12.22 -6.63 5.54
C TYR A 188 -12.67 -7.98 6.12
N ASN A 189 -12.14 -8.37 7.28
CA ASN A 189 -12.47 -9.64 7.93
C ASN A 189 -12.37 -10.86 6.99
N ARG A 190 -11.31 -10.93 6.19
CA ARG A 190 -11.03 -11.99 5.18
C ARG A 190 -12.06 -12.06 4.05
N ARG A 191 -12.87 -11.05 3.85
CA ARG A 191 -13.78 -10.92 2.72
C ARG A 191 -13.32 -9.78 1.84
N ASN A 192 -13.04 -10.11 0.60
CA ASN A 192 -12.68 -9.11 -0.41
C ASN A 192 -13.92 -8.33 -0.84
N PHE A 193 -13.75 -7.06 -1.19
CA PHE A 193 -14.82 -6.25 -1.78
C PHE A 193 -15.08 -6.63 -3.23
N PHE A 194 -14.06 -7.14 -3.94
CA PHE A 194 -14.18 -7.76 -5.25
C PHE A 194 -13.92 -9.27 -5.14
N ASP A 195 -14.70 -10.06 -5.84
CA ASP A 195 -14.52 -11.50 -5.95
C ASP A 195 -13.77 -11.84 -7.24
N LEU A 196 -12.68 -12.57 -7.13
CA LEU A 196 -11.82 -12.85 -8.28
C LEU A 196 -12.53 -13.63 -9.41
N ASN A 197 -13.55 -14.43 -9.11
CA ASN A 197 -14.29 -15.18 -10.12
C ASN A 197 -15.42 -14.35 -10.76
N ASN A 198 -16.08 -13.50 -9.93
CA ASN A 198 -17.23 -12.71 -10.39
C ASN A 198 -16.82 -11.35 -10.97
N ASP A 199 -15.67 -10.81 -10.54
CA ASP A 199 -15.17 -9.47 -10.90
C ASP A 199 -13.89 -9.54 -11.75
N LEU A 200 -13.66 -10.67 -12.42
CA LEU A 200 -12.45 -10.89 -13.23
C LEU A 200 -12.30 -9.82 -14.33
N ASP A 201 -13.40 -9.34 -14.88
CA ASP A 201 -13.37 -8.31 -15.92
C ASP A 201 -12.83 -6.97 -15.41
N VAL A 202 -13.06 -6.63 -14.13
CA VAL A 202 -12.44 -5.45 -13.51
C VAL A 202 -10.93 -5.60 -13.47
N LEU A 203 -10.42 -6.77 -13.03
CA LEU A 203 -8.98 -7.04 -13.00
C LEU A 203 -8.36 -7.05 -14.40
N LYS A 204 -9.04 -7.61 -15.40
CA LYS A 204 -8.62 -7.55 -16.81
C LYS A 204 -8.49 -6.12 -17.30
N GLN A 205 -9.44 -5.26 -16.96
CA GLN A 205 -9.38 -3.85 -17.35
C GLN A 205 -8.20 -3.14 -16.69
N ILE A 206 -7.96 -3.38 -15.38
CA ILE A 206 -6.78 -2.87 -14.68
C ILE A 206 -5.51 -3.35 -15.38
N ASN A 207 -5.38 -4.66 -15.66
CA ASN A 207 -4.23 -5.25 -16.33
C ASN A 207 -3.98 -4.63 -17.71
N ALA A 208 -5.04 -4.41 -18.52
CA ALA A 208 -4.93 -3.81 -19.83
C ALA A 208 -4.37 -2.37 -19.78
N ASN A 209 -4.75 -1.59 -18.78
CA ASN A 209 -4.25 -0.24 -18.56
C ASN A 209 -2.81 -0.25 -18.02
N MET A 210 -2.54 -1.10 -17.02
CA MET A 210 -1.21 -1.22 -16.40
C MET A 210 -0.16 -1.75 -17.38
N SER A 211 -0.54 -2.67 -18.29
CA SER A 211 0.36 -3.17 -19.34
C SER A 211 0.80 -2.09 -20.33
N LYS A 212 -0.02 -1.08 -20.54
CA LYS A 212 0.34 0.09 -21.36
C LYS A 212 1.25 1.05 -20.60
N ALA A 213 0.94 1.28 -19.31
CA ALA A 213 1.70 2.21 -18.47
C ALA A 213 3.05 1.62 -18.01
N TYR A 214 3.09 0.32 -17.69
CA TYR A 214 4.23 -0.35 -17.07
C TYR A 214 4.45 -1.77 -17.64
N PRO A 215 4.77 -1.92 -18.95
CA PRO A 215 4.84 -3.21 -19.63
C PRO A 215 5.88 -4.16 -19.04
N GLU A 216 6.96 -3.62 -18.46
CA GLU A 216 8.06 -4.41 -17.88
C GLU A 216 7.87 -4.69 -16.38
N SER A 217 6.80 -4.21 -15.77
CA SER A 217 6.56 -4.42 -14.33
C SER A 217 6.26 -5.88 -14.00
N GLU A 218 7.04 -6.47 -13.12
CA GLU A 218 6.83 -7.84 -12.62
C GLU A 218 5.46 -7.97 -11.89
N TYR A 219 5.00 -6.92 -11.21
CA TYR A 219 3.66 -6.91 -10.61
C TYR A 219 2.58 -7.05 -11.67
N VAL A 220 2.69 -6.30 -12.76
CA VAL A 220 1.72 -6.35 -13.88
C VAL A 220 1.72 -7.73 -14.52
N LYS A 221 2.90 -8.29 -14.83
CA LYS A 221 3.04 -9.65 -15.38
C LYS A 221 2.40 -10.69 -14.47
N THR A 222 2.62 -10.58 -13.15
CA THR A 222 2.00 -11.46 -12.16
C THR A 222 0.48 -11.35 -12.16
N MET A 223 -0.08 -10.13 -12.23
CA MET A 223 -1.53 -9.91 -12.25
C MET A 223 -2.18 -10.44 -13.54
N ILE A 224 -1.47 -10.35 -14.68
CA ILE A 224 -1.91 -10.99 -15.94
C ILE A 224 -1.95 -12.50 -15.77
N HIS A 225 -0.90 -13.10 -15.23
CA HIS A 225 -0.84 -14.54 -15.00
C HIS A 225 -1.95 -15.05 -14.06
N ILE A 226 -2.32 -14.27 -13.03
CA ILE A 226 -3.46 -14.59 -12.15
C ILE A 226 -4.77 -14.67 -12.96
N VAL A 227 -5.01 -13.74 -13.88
CA VAL A 227 -6.19 -13.78 -14.76
C VAL A 227 -6.18 -15.05 -15.62
N GLU A 228 -5.06 -15.35 -16.27
CA GLU A 228 -4.91 -16.57 -17.09
C GLU A 228 -5.17 -17.85 -16.29
N MET A 229 -4.65 -17.92 -15.06
CA MET A 229 -4.91 -19.06 -14.19
C MET A 229 -6.38 -19.21 -13.80
N VAL A 230 -7.10 -18.11 -13.59
CA VAL A 230 -8.54 -18.14 -13.27
C VAL A 230 -9.35 -18.60 -14.50
N GLU A 231 -9.04 -18.06 -15.68
CA GLU A 231 -9.71 -18.42 -16.93
C GLU A 231 -9.47 -19.88 -17.36
N SER A 232 -8.34 -20.46 -16.99
CA SER A 232 -8.00 -21.85 -17.32
C SER A 232 -8.64 -22.89 -16.40
N ARG A 233 -9.35 -22.45 -15.35
CA ARG A 233 -10.06 -23.39 -14.46
C ARG A 233 -11.26 -23.98 -15.17
N PRO A 234 -11.42 -25.34 -15.07
CA PRO A 234 -12.53 -26.04 -15.71
C PRO A 234 -13.89 -25.70 -15.06
#